data_d9bcb176f4d6484611bd025830ac8164
#
_entry.id   d9bcb176f4d6484611bd025830ac8164
#
_cell.length_a   1.000
_cell.length_b   1.000
_cell.length_c   1.000
_cell.angle_alpha   90.00
_cell.angle_beta   90.00
_cell.angle_gamma   90.00
#
_symmetry.space_group_name_H-M   'P 1'
#
loop_
_entity.id
_entity.type
_entity.pdbx_description
1 polymer ?
#
loop_
_entity_poly.entity_id
_entity_poly.type
_entity_poly.pdbx_seq_one_letter_code
_entity_poly.pdbx_strand_id
1 'polypeptide(L)'
;MKKFLLAAATLIAPFAATLAHAGDEALFDEARKVATTLPPKLLTALQEEIAKTGAEGAISVCKDMAPKMAGEVSQQTGWKIKRVSLKARNDARAIPDAWEKAALEDFDKRAAAGESPAKLEKGEKIGNEYRFVKALPVQGVCLSCHGPDDKLKPAVKAALAQHYPGDKATGYSEGQIRGVISVRKAL
;
A
#
# COMPACT_ATOMS: atom_id res chain seq x y z
N MET A 1 -1.44 60.41 -45.76
CA MET A 1 -2.15 60.03 -44.53
C MET A 1 -2.15 58.49 -44.47
N LYS A 2 -1.24 57.87 -43.75
CA LYS A 2 -1.15 56.41 -43.59
C LYS A 2 -1.88 56.03 -42.30
N LYS A 3 -2.96 55.26 -42.42
CA LYS A 3 -3.69 54.71 -41.26
C LYS A 3 -3.00 53.45 -40.77
N PHE A 4 -2.50 53.46 -39.55
CA PHE A 4 -2.02 52.28 -38.84
C PHE A 4 -3.22 51.56 -38.20
N LEU A 5 -3.49 50.32 -38.60
CA LEU A 5 -4.40 49.43 -37.86
C LEU A 5 -3.56 48.70 -36.76
N LEU A 6 -3.87 48.98 -35.51
CA LEU A 6 -3.41 48.14 -34.38
C LEU A 6 -4.29 46.89 -34.30
N ALA A 7 -3.71 45.74 -34.53
CA ALA A 7 -4.33 44.47 -34.23
C ALA A 7 -4.05 44.13 -32.73
N ALA A 8 -5.11 44.12 -31.93
CA ALA A 8 -5.05 43.64 -30.54
C ALA A 8 -5.07 42.10 -30.55
N ALA A 9 -3.95 41.48 -30.23
CA ALA A 9 -3.86 40.03 -30.00
C ALA A 9 -4.31 39.73 -28.55
N THR A 10 -5.50 39.19 -28.40
CA THR A 10 -5.98 38.64 -27.10
C THR A 10 -5.26 37.37 -26.78
N LEU A 11 -4.35 37.41 -25.79
CA LEU A 11 -3.76 36.22 -25.17
C LEU A 11 -4.83 35.52 -24.29
N ILE A 12 -5.38 34.43 -24.74
CA ILE A 12 -6.17 33.51 -23.94
C ILE A 12 -5.21 32.58 -23.24
N ALA A 13 -4.93 32.84 -21.95
CA ALA A 13 -4.07 32.00 -21.13
C ALA A 13 -4.73 30.65 -20.81
N PRO A 14 -3.95 29.55 -20.65
CA PRO A 14 -4.50 28.20 -20.42
C PRO A 14 -4.91 28.03 -18.95
N PHE A 15 -6.15 28.43 -18.62
CA PHE A 15 -6.71 28.24 -17.25
C PHE A 15 -7.10 26.78 -16.95
N ALA A 16 -7.21 25.93 -17.98
CA ALA A 16 -7.65 24.54 -17.83
C ALA A 16 -6.58 23.59 -17.23
N ALA A 17 -5.29 23.85 -17.45
CA ALA A 17 -4.21 22.96 -16.98
C ALA A 17 -3.98 23.03 -15.46
N THR A 18 -4.22 24.16 -14.83
CA THR A 18 -4.05 24.34 -13.38
C THR A 18 -5.11 23.63 -12.55
N LEU A 19 -6.33 23.52 -13.03
CA LEU A 19 -7.42 22.84 -12.33
C LEU A 19 -7.24 21.31 -12.34
N ALA A 20 -6.70 20.74 -13.42
CA ALA A 20 -6.44 19.30 -13.50
C ALA A 20 -5.34 18.86 -12.52
N HIS A 21 -4.27 19.62 -12.38
CA HIS A 21 -3.18 19.32 -11.43
C HIS A 21 -3.66 19.42 -9.97
N ALA A 22 -4.45 20.43 -9.62
CA ALA A 22 -5.01 20.56 -8.27
C ALA A 22 -5.93 19.39 -7.90
N GLY A 23 -6.71 18.88 -8.86
CA GLY A 23 -7.57 17.71 -8.66
C GLY A 23 -6.80 16.43 -8.43
N ASP A 24 -5.68 16.24 -9.13
CA ASP A 24 -4.84 15.05 -8.97
C ASP A 24 -4.07 15.08 -7.65
N GLU A 25 -3.59 16.23 -7.21
CA GLU A 25 -2.93 16.41 -5.91
C GLU A 25 -3.91 16.15 -4.75
N ALA A 26 -5.13 16.65 -4.84
CA ALA A 26 -6.16 16.39 -3.84
C ALA A 26 -6.52 14.89 -3.73
N LEU A 27 -6.62 14.19 -4.87
CA LEU A 27 -6.84 12.73 -4.88
C LEU A 27 -5.65 11.97 -4.32
N PHE A 28 -4.43 12.41 -4.61
CA PHE A 28 -3.21 11.81 -4.06
C PHE A 28 -3.17 11.92 -2.54
N ASP A 29 -3.48 13.10 -1.99
CA ASP A 29 -3.51 13.34 -0.55
C ASP A 29 -4.65 12.59 0.14
N GLU A 30 -5.84 12.53 -0.47
CA GLU A 30 -6.95 11.72 0.03
C GLU A 30 -6.56 10.23 0.07
N ALA A 31 -6.00 9.70 -1.03
CA ALA A 31 -5.55 8.32 -1.12
C ALA A 31 -4.47 7.98 -0.08
N ARG A 32 -3.49 8.89 0.12
CA ARG A 32 -2.45 8.76 1.14
C ARG A 32 -3.07 8.67 2.55
N LYS A 33 -4.02 9.55 2.88
CA LYS A 33 -4.73 9.51 4.16
C LYS A 33 -5.42 8.16 4.37
N VAL A 34 -6.14 7.66 3.36
CA VAL A 34 -6.83 6.37 3.42
C VAL A 34 -5.81 5.23 3.59
N ALA A 35 -4.76 5.19 2.79
CA ALA A 35 -3.74 4.14 2.85
C ALA A 35 -3.01 4.08 4.20
N THR A 36 -2.85 5.21 4.87
CA THR A 36 -2.18 5.29 6.17
C THR A 36 -3.09 5.02 7.37
N THR A 37 -4.39 4.87 7.18
CA THR A 37 -5.35 4.60 8.27
C THR A 37 -5.24 3.18 8.81
N LEU A 38 -5.09 2.19 7.93
CA LEU A 38 -5.13 0.76 8.28
C LEU A 38 -3.87 0.26 9.01
N PRO A 39 -2.63 0.58 8.57
CA PRO A 39 -1.42 -0.03 9.13
C PRO A 39 -1.24 0.17 10.63
N PRO A 40 -1.40 1.37 11.22
CA PRO A 40 -1.23 1.55 12.66
C PRO A 40 -2.27 0.79 13.48
N LYS A 41 -3.53 0.78 13.05
CA LYS A 41 -4.60 0.02 13.73
C LYS A 41 -4.30 -1.48 13.73
N LEU A 42 -3.85 -2.00 12.59
CA LEU A 42 -3.49 -3.41 12.47
C LEU A 42 -2.26 -3.75 13.31
N LEU A 43 -1.27 -2.87 13.36
CA LEU A 43 -0.06 -3.07 14.17
C LEU A 43 -0.39 -3.12 15.66
N THR A 44 -1.24 -2.22 16.16
CA THR A 44 -1.70 -2.22 17.56
C THR A 44 -2.39 -3.54 17.88
N ALA A 45 -3.39 -3.95 17.09
CA ALA A 45 -4.10 -5.21 17.30
C ALA A 45 -3.17 -6.43 17.26
N LEU A 46 -2.18 -6.42 16.37
CA LEU A 46 -1.16 -7.47 16.26
C LEU A 46 -0.29 -7.54 17.52
N GLN A 47 0.20 -6.41 18.01
CA GLN A 47 1.03 -6.35 19.23
C GLN A 47 0.27 -6.80 20.47
N GLU A 48 -0.98 -6.36 20.62
CA GLU A 48 -1.86 -6.78 21.71
C GLU A 48 -2.10 -8.30 21.69
N GLU A 49 -2.34 -8.86 20.50
CA GLU A 49 -2.59 -10.30 20.38
C GLU A 49 -1.31 -11.11 20.61
N ILE A 50 -0.15 -10.65 20.10
CA ILE A 50 1.15 -11.28 20.40
C ILE A 50 1.41 -11.32 21.90
N ALA A 51 1.07 -10.25 22.64
CA ALA A 51 1.24 -10.21 24.09
C ALA A 51 0.34 -11.21 24.83
N LYS A 52 -0.85 -11.52 24.29
CA LYS A 52 -1.82 -12.44 24.90
C LYS A 52 -1.55 -13.91 24.53
N THR A 53 -1.27 -14.19 23.27
CA THR A 53 -1.33 -15.56 22.72
C THR A 53 -0.02 -15.98 22.00
N GLY A 54 1.01 -15.14 22.05
CA GLY A 54 2.23 -15.36 21.27
C GLY A 54 2.07 -15.03 19.78
N ALA A 55 3.18 -15.11 19.04
CA ALA A 55 3.19 -14.81 17.61
C ALA A 55 2.36 -15.82 16.80
N GLU A 56 2.28 -17.05 17.24
CA GLU A 56 1.47 -18.13 16.64
C GLU A 56 -0.03 -17.85 16.71
N GLY A 57 -0.53 -17.38 17.86
CA GLY A 57 -1.94 -17.01 18.04
C GLY A 57 -2.31 -15.74 17.27
N ALA A 58 -1.38 -14.81 17.15
CA ALA A 58 -1.57 -13.55 16.45
C ALA A 58 -1.72 -13.69 14.91
N ILE A 59 -1.53 -14.87 14.36
CA ILE A 59 -1.79 -15.16 12.94
C ILE A 59 -3.28 -14.92 12.60
N SER A 60 -4.20 -15.14 13.55
CA SER A 60 -5.63 -14.84 13.42
C SER A 60 -5.90 -13.36 13.11
N VAL A 61 -5.12 -12.43 13.66
CA VAL A 61 -5.24 -11.00 13.37
C VAL A 61 -5.05 -10.72 11.88
N CYS A 62 -4.02 -11.31 11.27
CA CYS A 62 -3.75 -11.13 9.84
C CYS A 62 -4.77 -11.85 8.96
N LYS A 63 -5.30 -13.00 9.42
CA LYS A 63 -6.25 -13.83 8.67
C LYS A 63 -7.66 -13.24 8.69
N ASP A 64 -8.14 -12.87 9.86
CA ASP A 64 -9.56 -12.59 10.09
C ASP A 64 -9.83 -11.10 10.37
N MET A 65 -9.01 -10.44 11.18
CA MET A 65 -9.23 -9.03 11.54
C MET A 65 -8.81 -8.05 10.45
N ALA A 66 -7.66 -8.27 9.80
CA ALA A 66 -7.16 -7.34 8.79
C ALA A 66 -8.13 -7.14 7.61
N PRO A 67 -8.80 -8.18 7.06
CA PRO A 67 -9.81 -7.99 6.03
C PRO A 67 -11.05 -7.24 6.51
N LYS A 68 -11.48 -7.44 7.76
CA LYS A 68 -12.61 -6.70 8.34
C LYS A 68 -12.28 -5.23 8.48
N MET A 69 -11.11 -4.90 9.06
CA MET A 69 -10.64 -3.51 9.18
C MET A 69 -10.52 -2.83 7.81
N ALA A 70 -10.02 -3.54 6.79
CA ALA A 70 -9.97 -3.02 5.43
C ALA A 70 -11.37 -2.74 4.85
N GLY A 71 -12.33 -3.63 5.12
CA GLY A 71 -13.73 -3.45 4.73
C GLY A 71 -14.37 -2.23 5.39
N GLU A 72 -14.14 -2.03 6.68
CA GLU A 72 -14.62 -0.86 7.43
C GLU A 72 -14.06 0.46 6.87
N VAL A 73 -12.75 0.51 6.61
CA VAL A 73 -12.11 1.68 5.97
C VAL A 73 -12.72 1.93 4.59
N SER A 74 -12.94 0.87 3.80
CA SER A 74 -13.57 1.00 2.48
C SER A 74 -14.98 1.57 2.55
N GLN A 75 -15.79 1.11 3.50
CA GLN A 75 -17.16 1.62 3.70
C GLN A 75 -17.18 3.09 4.15
N GLN A 76 -16.28 3.46 5.07
CA GLN A 76 -16.22 4.81 5.61
C GLN A 76 -15.71 5.85 4.62
N THR A 77 -14.81 5.44 3.71
CA THR A 77 -14.09 6.39 2.83
C THR A 77 -14.55 6.36 1.38
N GLY A 78 -15.26 5.31 0.96
CA GLY A 78 -15.58 5.06 -0.45
C GLY A 78 -14.39 4.57 -1.29
N TRP A 79 -13.19 4.43 -0.71
CA TRP A 79 -12.02 3.84 -1.36
C TRP A 79 -11.99 2.34 -1.15
N LYS A 80 -11.67 1.58 -2.18
CA LYS A 80 -11.35 0.15 -2.02
C LYS A 80 -9.92 0.04 -1.52
N ILE A 81 -9.70 -0.64 -0.40
CA ILE A 81 -8.38 -0.83 0.20
C ILE A 81 -8.03 -2.32 0.28
N LYS A 82 -6.80 -2.67 -0.07
CA LYS A 82 -6.23 -4.02 0.10
C LYS A 82 -4.73 -3.96 0.36
N ARG A 83 -4.16 -5.06 0.82
CA ARG A 83 -2.71 -5.25 0.92
C ARG A 83 -2.27 -6.28 -0.09
N VAL A 84 -1.27 -5.95 -0.90
CA VAL A 84 -0.67 -6.85 -1.90
C VAL A 84 0.84 -6.96 -1.73
N SER A 85 1.42 -8.04 -2.26
CA SER A 85 2.85 -8.31 -2.11
C SER A 85 3.34 -9.25 -3.21
N LEU A 86 4.60 -9.10 -3.63
CA LEU A 86 5.26 -10.05 -4.53
C LEU A 86 5.43 -11.42 -3.89
N LYS A 87 5.63 -11.47 -2.56
CA LYS A 87 5.64 -12.70 -1.76
C LYS A 87 4.37 -12.76 -0.92
N ALA A 88 3.28 -13.22 -1.55
CA ALA A 88 1.97 -13.28 -0.92
C ALA A 88 1.92 -14.35 0.18
N ARG A 89 1.27 -14.03 1.32
CA ARG A 89 0.90 -15.02 2.33
C ARG A 89 -0.47 -15.63 2.03
N ASN A 90 -1.40 -14.81 1.58
CA ASN A 90 -2.73 -15.22 1.19
C ASN A 90 -2.94 -14.95 -0.30
N ASP A 91 -2.75 -15.98 -1.12
CA ASP A 91 -2.82 -15.87 -2.58
C ASP A 91 -4.20 -15.38 -3.07
N ALA A 92 -5.28 -15.73 -2.38
CA ALA A 92 -6.62 -15.29 -2.79
C ALA A 92 -6.86 -13.78 -2.69
N ARG A 93 -6.07 -13.06 -1.87
CA ARG A 93 -6.32 -11.64 -1.57
C ARG A 93 -5.12 -10.73 -1.80
N ALA A 94 -3.91 -11.28 -1.82
CA ALA A 94 -2.66 -10.51 -1.76
C ALA A 94 -1.85 -10.52 -3.06
N ILE A 95 -2.36 -11.15 -4.13
CA ILE A 95 -1.71 -11.11 -5.45
C ILE A 95 -1.87 -9.71 -6.04
N PRO A 96 -0.77 -9.06 -6.43
CA PRO A 96 -0.82 -7.77 -7.11
C PRO A 96 -1.30 -7.94 -8.57
N ASP A 97 -2.06 -6.98 -9.08
CA ASP A 97 -2.25 -6.84 -10.51
C ASP A 97 -0.99 -6.27 -11.19
N ALA A 98 -1.01 -6.13 -12.52
CA ALA A 98 0.16 -5.69 -13.28
C ALA A 98 0.70 -4.32 -12.83
N TRP A 99 -0.18 -3.36 -12.52
CA TRP A 99 0.22 -2.03 -12.06
C TRP A 99 0.81 -2.07 -10.63
N GLU A 100 0.17 -2.79 -9.74
CA GLU A 100 0.64 -2.98 -8.36
C GLU A 100 1.99 -3.72 -8.32
N LYS A 101 2.14 -4.73 -9.21
CA LYS A 101 3.40 -5.46 -9.36
C LYS A 101 4.52 -4.55 -9.81
N ALA A 102 4.29 -3.76 -10.87
CA ALA A 102 5.28 -2.81 -11.36
C ALA A 102 5.69 -1.77 -10.29
N ALA A 103 4.73 -1.29 -9.49
CA ALA A 103 5.01 -0.38 -8.39
C ALA A 103 5.84 -1.05 -7.28
N LEU A 104 5.53 -2.30 -6.92
CA LEU A 104 6.29 -3.08 -5.94
C LEU A 104 7.74 -3.32 -6.39
N GLU A 105 7.94 -3.69 -7.66
CA GLU A 105 9.27 -3.90 -8.23
C GLU A 105 10.10 -2.61 -8.32
N ASP A 106 9.45 -1.46 -8.61
CA ASP A 106 10.09 -0.16 -8.55
C ASP A 106 10.49 0.20 -7.11
N PHE A 107 9.60 0.00 -6.16
CA PHE A 107 9.87 0.28 -4.75
C PHE A 107 11.02 -0.57 -4.19
N ASP A 108 11.08 -1.86 -4.54
CA ASP A 108 12.19 -2.72 -4.15
C ASP A 108 13.53 -2.21 -4.69
N LYS A 109 13.57 -1.77 -5.97
CA LYS A 109 14.77 -1.18 -6.58
C LYS A 109 15.20 0.12 -5.89
N ARG A 110 14.25 1.01 -5.61
CA ARG A 110 14.50 2.30 -4.95
C ARG A 110 14.97 2.11 -3.51
N ALA A 111 14.35 1.17 -2.79
CA ALA A 111 14.78 0.82 -1.44
C ALA A 111 16.20 0.22 -1.44
N ALA A 112 16.53 -0.65 -2.39
CA ALA A 112 17.88 -1.20 -2.56
C ALA A 112 18.92 -0.12 -2.92
N ALA A 113 18.49 0.97 -3.57
CA ALA A 113 19.32 2.14 -3.87
C ALA A 113 19.43 3.14 -2.67
N GLY A 114 18.85 2.80 -1.51
CA GLY A 114 18.96 3.59 -0.27
C GLY A 114 17.82 4.57 -0.02
N GLU A 115 16.77 4.58 -0.84
CA GLU A 115 15.59 5.39 -0.55
C GLU A 115 14.81 4.82 0.63
N SER A 116 14.33 5.69 1.52
CA SER A 116 13.57 5.26 2.69
C SER A 116 12.26 4.56 2.29
N PRO A 117 12.06 3.27 2.60
CA PRO A 117 10.84 2.55 2.25
C PRO A 117 9.56 3.21 2.77
N ALA A 118 9.63 3.87 3.93
CA ALA A 118 8.48 4.57 4.51
C ALA A 118 7.98 5.75 3.67
N LYS A 119 8.81 6.28 2.76
CA LYS A 119 8.47 7.38 1.85
C LYS A 119 7.98 6.91 0.49
N LEU A 120 8.15 5.63 0.16
CA LEU A 120 7.78 5.10 -1.15
C LEU A 120 6.27 5.03 -1.31
N GLU A 121 5.78 5.79 -2.26
CA GLU A 121 4.36 5.83 -2.65
C GLU A 121 4.23 6.23 -4.11
N LYS A 122 3.13 5.85 -4.74
CA LYS A 122 2.80 6.17 -6.11
C LYS A 122 1.29 6.30 -6.25
N GLY A 123 0.83 7.34 -6.95
CA GLY A 123 -0.59 7.52 -7.29
C GLY A 123 -0.74 8.04 -8.70
N GLU A 124 -1.74 7.56 -9.43
CA GLU A 124 -2.08 8.04 -10.77
C GLU A 124 -3.50 7.66 -11.18
N LYS A 125 -4.04 8.39 -12.15
CA LYS A 125 -5.29 8.04 -12.83
C LYS A 125 -5.04 6.96 -13.88
N ILE A 126 -5.84 5.90 -13.85
CA ILE A 126 -5.81 4.84 -14.85
C ILE A 126 -7.25 4.62 -15.33
N GLY A 127 -7.55 5.06 -16.56
CA GLY A 127 -8.91 5.06 -17.07
C GLY A 127 -9.85 5.91 -16.19
N ASN A 128 -10.89 5.28 -15.66
CA ASN A 128 -11.89 5.93 -14.79
C ASN A 128 -11.66 5.61 -13.29
N GLU A 129 -10.42 5.32 -12.90
CA GLU A 129 -10.06 5.07 -11.51
C GLU A 129 -8.84 5.92 -11.12
N TYR A 130 -8.81 6.39 -9.87
CA TYR A 130 -7.57 6.81 -9.21
C TYR A 130 -7.01 5.66 -8.41
N ARG A 131 -5.72 5.37 -8.60
CA ARG A 131 -5.01 4.29 -7.93
C ARG A 131 -3.83 4.84 -7.15
N PHE A 132 -3.62 4.31 -5.96
CA PHE A 132 -2.50 4.71 -5.12
C PHE A 132 -1.96 3.50 -4.36
N VAL A 133 -0.64 3.45 -4.20
CA VAL A 133 0.05 2.45 -3.38
C VAL A 133 1.04 3.12 -2.45
N LYS A 134 1.15 2.59 -1.23
CA LYS A 134 2.13 2.97 -0.23
C LYS A 134 2.88 1.76 0.28
N ALA A 135 4.22 1.83 0.30
CA ALA A 135 5.06 0.75 0.78
C ALA A 135 4.83 0.46 2.28
N LEU A 136 4.92 -0.82 2.61
CA LEU A 136 4.90 -1.35 3.96
C LEU A 136 6.28 -1.94 4.28
N PRO A 137 7.17 -1.20 4.95
CA PRO A 137 8.45 -1.74 5.37
C PRO A 137 8.28 -2.78 6.49
N VAL A 138 9.14 -3.78 6.48
CA VAL A 138 9.28 -4.75 7.55
C VAL A 138 9.87 -4.05 8.78
N GLN A 139 9.20 -4.19 9.90
CA GLN A 139 9.67 -3.75 11.22
C GLN A 139 10.10 -4.96 12.05
N GLY A 140 10.82 -4.74 13.16
CA GLY A 140 11.30 -5.82 14.02
C GLY A 140 10.20 -6.81 14.45
N VAL A 141 9.01 -6.31 14.83
CA VAL A 141 7.86 -7.17 15.20
C VAL A 141 7.40 -8.07 14.05
N CYS A 142 7.55 -7.63 12.80
CA CYS A 142 7.14 -8.40 11.63
C CYS A 142 7.98 -9.66 11.42
N LEU A 143 9.24 -9.63 11.88
CA LEU A 143 10.18 -10.74 11.71
C LEU A 143 9.76 -12.00 12.47
N SER A 144 8.93 -11.88 13.49
CA SER A 144 8.38 -13.04 14.23
C SER A 144 7.60 -14.01 13.32
N CYS A 145 7.04 -13.51 12.19
CA CYS A 145 6.27 -14.31 11.24
C CYS A 145 6.74 -14.16 9.78
N HIS A 146 7.58 -13.18 9.49
CA HIS A 146 8.05 -12.87 8.14
C HIS A 146 9.58 -12.97 7.99
N GLY A 147 10.30 -13.18 9.09
CA GLY A 147 11.76 -13.32 9.10
C GLY A 147 12.28 -14.57 8.38
N PRO A 148 13.61 -14.78 8.41
CA PRO A 148 14.23 -15.96 7.85
C PRO A 148 13.64 -17.24 8.48
N ASP A 149 13.49 -18.28 7.68
CA ASP A 149 12.81 -19.51 8.12
C ASP A 149 13.49 -20.19 9.32
N ASP A 150 14.81 -20.16 9.36
CA ASP A 150 15.61 -20.70 10.48
C ASP A 150 15.45 -19.91 11.78
N LYS A 151 14.92 -18.68 11.73
CA LYS A 151 14.66 -17.82 12.90
C LYS A 151 13.22 -17.88 13.38
N LEU A 152 12.31 -18.45 12.61
CA LEU A 152 10.92 -18.59 13.02
C LEU A 152 10.76 -19.69 14.08
N LYS A 153 10.00 -19.40 15.14
CA LYS A 153 9.69 -20.41 16.17
C LYS A 153 8.89 -21.58 15.57
N PRO A 154 9.11 -22.82 16.02
CA PRO A 154 8.39 -24.00 15.52
C PRO A 154 6.86 -23.84 15.58
N ALA A 155 6.31 -23.26 16.67
CA ALA A 155 4.88 -23.02 16.81
C ALA A 155 4.35 -22.05 15.74
N VAL A 156 5.11 -21.00 15.40
CA VAL A 156 4.74 -20.07 14.32
C VAL A 156 4.74 -20.77 12.96
N LYS A 157 5.76 -21.58 12.67
CA LYS A 157 5.83 -22.36 11.42
C LYS A 157 4.64 -23.30 11.29
N ALA A 158 4.29 -24.03 12.34
CA ALA A 158 3.15 -24.94 12.36
C ALA A 158 1.84 -24.19 12.10
N ALA A 159 1.63 -23.06 12.78
CA ALA A 159 0.44 -22.25 12.59
C ALA A 159 0.38 -21.60 11.19
N LEU A 160 1.51 -21.16 10.63
CA LEU A 160 1.57 -20.65 9.26
C LEU A 160 1.23 -21.76 8.24
N ALA A 161 1.79 -22.96 8.39
CA ALA A 161 1.49 -24.09 7.51
C ALA A 161 0.01 -24.48 7.55
N GLN A 162 -0.61 -24.43 8.74
CA GLN A 162 -2.03 -24.72 8.92
C GLN A 162 -2.94 -23.67 8.27
N HIS A 163 -2.62 -22.38 8.44
CA HIS A 163 -3.50 -21.29 8.01
C HIS A 163 -3.19 -20.77 6.60
N TYR A 164 -1.99 -20.99 6.11
CA TYR A 164 -1.48 -20.49 4.83
C TYR A 164 -0.57 -21.51 4.16
N PRO A 165 -1.11 -22.64 3.65
CA PRO A 165 -0.29 -23.71 3.06
C PRO A 165 0.53 -23.28 1.84
N GLY A 166 0.14 -22.18 1.18
CA GLY A 166 0.88 -21.56 0.07
C GLY A 166 1.72 -20.33 0.45
N ASP A 167 2.05 -20.14 1.75
CA ASP A 167 2.77 -18.96 2.23
C ASP A 167 4.14 -18.78 1.55
N LYS A 168 4.34 -17.60 0.96
CA LYS A 168 5.62 -17.17 0.37
C LYS A 168 6.25 -15.99 1.13
N ALA A 169 5.63 -15.55 2.22
CA ALA A 169 5.96 -14.31 2.89
C ALA A 169 6.94 -14.47 4.05
N THR A 170 7.96 -15.29 3.88
CA THR A 170 9.08 -15.45 4.81
C THR A 170 10.41 -15.04 4.20
N GLY A 171 11.49 -15.02 4.98
CA GLY A 171 12.83 -14.66 4.53
C GLY A 171 13.03 -13.17 4.33
N TYR A 172 12.32 -12.34 5.08
CA TYR A 172 12.53 -10.90 5.09
C TYR A 172 13.52 -10.46 6.17
N SER A 173 14.21 -9.36 5.88
CA SER A 173 14.98 -8.57 6.83
C SER A 173 14.26 -7.25 7.13
N GLU A 174 14.61 -6.63 8.26
CA GLU A 174 14.08 -5.32 8.62
C GLU A 174 14.39 -4.27 7.55
N GLY A 175 13.44 -3.38 7.28
CA GLY A 175 13.55 -2.36 6.25
C GLY A 175 13.19 -2.81 4.84
N GLN A 176 13.16 -4.10 4.53
CA GLN A 176 12.67 -4.59 3.24
C GLN A 176 11.18 -4.31 3.07
N ILE A 177 10.72 -4.23 1.82
CA ILE A 177 9.31 -3.98 1.53
C ILE A 177 8.52 -5.29 1.62
N ARG A 178 7.66 -5.39 2.65
CA ARG A 178 6.76 -6.54 2.84
C ARG A 178 5.66 -6.60 1.79
N GLY A 179 5.30 -5.45 1.24
CA GLY A 179 4.24 -5.25 0.29
C GLY A 179 3.80 -3.79 0.26
N VAL A 180 2.61 -3.53 -0.26
CA VAL A 180 1.98 -2.20 -0.27
C VAL A 180 0.55 -2.25 0.24
N ILE A 181 0.11 -1.14 0.82
CA ILE A 181 -1.33 -0.82 0.87
C ILE A 181 -1.69 -0.24 -0.48
N SER A 182 -2.65 -0.86 -1.14
CA SER A 182 -3.23 -0.41 -2.40
C SER A 182 -4.63 0.13 -2.15
N VAL A 183 -4.89 1.34 -2.60
CA VAL A 183 -6.23 1.94 -2.58
C VAL A 183 -6.64 2.40 -3.97
N ARG A 184 -7.94 2.33 -4.26
CA ARG A 184 -8.51 2.77 -5.53
C ARG A 184 -9.91 3.31 -5.37
N LYS A 185 -10.27 4.31 -6.18
CA LYS A 185 -11.57 4.98 -6.22
C LYS A 185 -11.98 5.21 -7.67
N ALA A 186 -13.23 4.90 -8.00
CA ALA A 186 -13.82 5.31 -9.27
C ALA A 186 -13.99 6.85 -9.31
N LEU A 187 -13.76 7.44 -10.49
CA LEU A 187 -13.83 8.90 -10.73
C LEU A 187 -15.13 9.27 -11.42
#